data_1a2c405c383353a4157a223307dea6e3
#
_entry.id   1a2c405c383353a4157a223307dea6e3
#
_cell.length_a   1.000
_cell.length_b   1.000
_cell.length_c   1.000
_cell.angle_alpha   90.00
_cell.angle_beta   90.00
_cell.angle_gamma   90.00
#
_symmetry.space_group_name_H-M   'P 1'
#
loop_
_entity.id
_entity.type
_entity.pdbx_description
1 polymer ?
#
loop_
_entity_poly.entity_id
_entity_poly.type
_entity_poly.pdbx_seq_one_letter_code
_entity_poly.pdbx_strand_id
1 'polypeptide(L)'
;MDIPVPRVLACPFRVIVSLLISGLVAACTGAAPQHALQTVRDSAGITIMEDRDTNWATTAAWHVDTTPMVSIGVVEGPAEYRFSGISGVVGLPKGEIAVADNGSGQVRFYDANGRFVKAIGRHGEGPGEFRFMSYLHRYPGDSLIVWDFPQRRITILSDDGALGRVVPGPDLPGFYFMVNVEPFADGALLGSITAPSFDLGSAAPGFHRDTTLYFRYDPGTHTLDTLAALLGSAEYVGTRDGRKAVMTPPFNAEPVLAVSDSMMFFGPATAFAIRSYRETGALARVVRLDRPGTPVTDQLIETALQRRLANARNDNARRQIEAHKDDVPSPKTLPAYGALMVDADTDLWVAQYPTHGEGLSTWTVFDPTGHLLGEVATPPRLDVYDIGSDYVLGVRQDSLDVEHVVMYTLVK
;
A
#
# COMPACT_ATOMS: atom_id res chain seq x y z
N MET A 1 33.75 -70.66 -24.77
CA MET A 1 33.98 -71.28 -23.46
C MET A 1 32.80 -70.87 -22.63
N ASP A 2 31.66 -71.48 -22.76
CA ASP A 2 31.15 -72.71 -22.07
C ASP A 2 30.94 -72.42 -20.58
N ILE A 3 29.71 -72.02 -20.19
CA ILE A 3 28.59 -72.75 -19.53
C ILE A 3 29.06 -73.56 -18.27
N PRO A 4 28.33 -73.75 -17.13
CA PRO A 4 26.90 -74.05 -17.10
C PRO A 4 26.10 -73.49 -15.87
N VAL A 5 24.79 -73.47 -16.05
CA VAL A 5 23.71 -73.53 -15.05
C VAL A 5 23.60 -74.96 -14.49
N PRO A 6 23.08 -75.16 -13.29
CA PRO A 6 22.12 -76.22 -13.13
C PRO A 6 20.80 -75.83 -12.44
N ARG A 7 19.88 -76.66 -12.84
CA ARG A 7 18.44 -76.73 -12.62
C ARG A 7 18.02 -77.33 -11.27
N VAL A 8 16.85 -76.87 -10.79
CA VAL A 8 15.63 -77.58 -10.36
C VAL A 8 15.68 -78.44 -9.09
N LEU A 9 14.76 -78.17 -8.19
CA LEU A 9 13.76 -79.22 -7.80
C LEU A 9 12.62 -78.60 -6.98
N ALA A 10 11.43 -79.13 -7.23
CA ALA A 10 10.12 -78.62 -6.86
C ALA A 10 9.51 -79.31 -5.62
N CYS A 11 8.60 -78.54 -4.95
CA CYS A 11 7.32 -79.05 -4.34
C CYS A 11 7.35 -79.97 -3.12
N PRO A 12 6.27 -80.10 -2.39
CA PRO A 12 5.21 -79.22 -1.90
C PRO A 12 4.94 -79.41 -0.39
N PHE A 13 4.22 -78.54 0.28
CA PHE A 13 3.15 -78.90 1.24
C PHE A 13 2.28 -77.71 1.69
N ARG A 14 0.98 -77.96 1.63
CA ARG A 14 -0.12 -77.08 2.08
C ARG A 14 -0.18 -77.02 3.59
N VAL A 15 -0.41 -75.81 4.16
CA VAL A 15 -1.25 -75.70 5.34
C VAL A 15 -2.03 -74.38 5.22
N ILE A 16 -3.35 -74.52 5.20
CA ILE A 16 -4.34 -73.42 5.29
C ILE A 16 -4.47 -73.04 6.74
N VAL A 17 -4.18 -71.78 7.08
CA VAL A 17 -4.67 -71.14 8.34
C VAL A 17 -5.35 -69.88 7.95
N SER A 18 -6.69 -69.90 8.00
CA SER A 18 -7.55 -68.74 7.90
C SER A 18 -7.49 -67.99 9.23
N LEU A 19 -6.88 -66.82 9.21
CA LEU A 19 -7.02 -65.83 10.28
C LEU A 19 -7.78 -64.66 9.72
N LEU A 20 -9.02 -64.50 10.15
CA LEU A 20 -9.84 -63.30 10.00
C LEU A 20 -9.20 -62.16 10.81
N ILE A 21 -8.52 -61.26 10.14
CA ILE A 21 -8.16 -59.95 10.72
C ILE A 21 -9.15 -58.94 10.22
N SER A 22 -10.08 -58.58 11.09
CA SER A 22 -10.95 -57.40 10.93
C SER A 22 -10.08 -56.15 11.03
N GLY A 23 -9.62 -55.64 9.89
CA GLY A 23 -8.93 -54.37 9.81
C GLY A 23 -9.92 -53.25 9.98
N LEU A 24 -9.87 -52.54 11.13
CA LEU A 24 -10.46 -51.23 11.30
C LEU A 24 -9.80 -50.26 10.32
N VAL A 25 -10.45 -49.95 9.22
CA VAL A 25 -10.08 -48.80 8.39
C VAL A 25 -10.50 -47.53 9.15
N ALA A 26 -9.57 -47.00 9.94
CA ALA A 26 -9.69 -45.65 10.42
C ALA A 26 -9.60 -44.72 9.19
N ALA A 27 -10.73 -44.28 8.67
CA ALA A 27 -10.80 -43.18 7.72
C ALA A 27 -10.31 -41.93 8.44
N CYS A 28 -9.02 -41.61 8.32
CA CYS A 28 -8.54 -40.29 8.55
C CYS A 28 -9.17 -39.38 7.48
N THR A 29 -10.31 -38.82 7.79
CA THR A 29 -10.79 -37.61 7.09
C THR A 29 -9.88 -36.46 7.51
N GLY A 30 -8.64 -36.46 7.04
CA GLY A 30 -7.85 -35.26 7.00
C GLY A 30 -8.59 -34.31 6.07
N ALA A 31 -9.11 -33.22 6.59
CA ALA A 31 -9.54 -32.11 5.77
C ALA A 31 -8.36 -31.80 4.86
N ALA A 32 -8.53 -31.94 3.55
CA ALA A 32 -7.54 -31.50 2.59
C ALA A 32 -7.28 -30.02 2.85
N PRO A 33 -6.02 -29.56 2.90
CA PRO A 33 -5.76 -28.16 3.08
C PRO A 33 -6.50 -27.38 1.98
N GLN A 34 -7.29 -26.39 2.37
CA GLN A 34 -8.14 -25.56 1.50
C GLN A 34 -7.34 -24.71 0.47
N HIS A 35 -6.03 -24.88 0.38
CA HIS A 35 -5.15 -24.13 -0.53
C HIS A 35 -4.86 -24.84 -1.87
N ALA A 36 -5.72 -25.76 -2.31
CA ALA A 36 -5.48 -26.59 -3.50
C ALA A 36 -5.47 -25.84 -4.85
N LEU A 37 -5.75 -24.53 -4.87
CA LEU A 37 -5.81 -23.72 -6.11
C LEU A 37 -4.68 -22.69 -6.24
N GLN A 38 -3.84 -22.51 -5.21
CA GLN A 38 -2.66 -21.66 -5.32
C GLN A 38 -1.53 -22.44 -6.00
N THR A 39 -1.03 -21.90 -7.11
CA THR A 39 0.13 -22.46 -7.82
C THR A 39 1.35 -21.59 -7.57
N VAL A 40 2.46 -22.25 -7.20
CA VAL A 40 3.76 -21.60 -7.02
C VAL A 40 4.71 -22.16 -8.06
N ARG A 41 5.33 -21.30 -8.84
CA ARG A 41 6.34 -21.68 -9.83
C ARG A 41 7.54 -20.75 -9.79
N ASP A 42 8.72 -21.26 -10.06
CA ASP A 42 9.91 -20.47 -10.31
C ASP A 42 10.08 -20.23 -11.82
N SER A 43 10.46 -19.02 -12.16
CA SER A 43 10.82 -18.65 -13.53
C SER A 43 12.06 -17.76 -13.49
N ALA A 44 13.22 -18.33 -13.78
CA ALA A 44 14.51 -17.63 -13.79
C ALA A 44 14.84 -16.93 -12.44
N GLY A 45 14.54 -17.59 -11.32
CA GLY A 45 14.77 -17.04 -9.98
C GLY A 45 13.69 -16.07 -9.49
N ILE A 46 12.57 -15.94 -10.24
CA ILE A 46 11.40 -15.17 -9.85
C ILE A 46 10.32 -16.12 -9.38
N THR A 47 9.89 -16.00 -8.12
CA THR A 47 8.76 -16.76 -7.59
C THR A 47 7.46 -16.16 -8.11
N ILE A 48 6.66 -16.94 -8.81
CA ILE A 48 5.35 -16.53 -9.32
C ILE A 48 4.29 -17.31 -8.56
N MET A 49 3.42 -16.61 -7.85
CA MET A 49 2.30 -17.14 -7.09
C MET A 49 1.00 -16.73 -7.76
N GLU A 50 0.19 -17.71 -8.13
CA GLU A 50 -1.10 -17.49 -8.79
C GLU A 50 -2.19 -18.18 -7.95
N ASP A 51 -3.16 -17.43 -7.49
CA ASP A 51 -4.33 -17.94 -6.80
C ASP A 51 -5.57 -17.76 -7.67
N ARG A 52 -6.30 -18.87 -7.87
CA ARG A 52 -7.54 -18.94 -8.66
C ARG A 52 -8.76 -19.26 -7.80
N ASP A 53 -8.60 -19.33 -6.48
CA ASP A 53 -9.73 -19.57 -5.59
C ASP A 53 -10.60 -18.30 -5.48
N THR A 54 -11.88 -18.45 -5.79
CA THR A 54 -12.87 -17.36 -5.66
C THR A 54 -13.53 -17.34 -4.28
N ASN A 55 -13.28 -18.33 -3.42
CA ASN A 55 -13.92 -18.49 -2.10
C ASN A 55 -13.00 -18.14 -0.92
N TRP A 56 -11.90 -17.49 -1.16
CA TRP A 56 -10.86 -17.15 -0.19
C TRP A 56 -11.29 -16.12 0.89
N ALA A 57 -12.40 -15.42 0.70
CA ALA A 57 -12.92 -14.42 1.65
C ALA A 57 -13.21 -14.94 3.07
N THR A 58 -13.16 -16.25 3.28
CA THR A 58 -13.52 -16.89 4.57
C THR A 58 -12.32 -17.41 5.36
N THR A 59 -11.07 -17.18 4.91
CA THR A 59 -9.90 -17.90 5.46
C THR A 59 -9.22 -17.19 6.63
N ALA A 60 -9.25 -15.86 6.70
CA ALA A 60 -8.66 -15.15 7.83
C ALA A 60 -9.73 -14.90 8.92
N ALA A 61 -9.44 -15.40 10.12
CA ALA A 61 -10.20 -15.02 11.31
C ALA A 61 -9.85 -13.60 11.81
N TRP A 62 -9.03 -12.86 11.06
CA TRP A 62 -8.58 -11.53 11.45
C TRP A 62 -9.71 -10.52 11.34
N HIS A 63 -9.79 -9.65 12.30
CA HIS A 63 -10.75 -8.56 12.28
C HIS A 63 -10.22 -7.32 12.99
N VAL A 64 -10.74 -6.18 12.60
CA VAL A 64 -10.50 -4.89 13.26
C VAL A 64 -11.77 -4.54 14.06
N ASP A 65 -11.60 -4.19 15.32
CA ASP A 65 -12.70 -3.74 16.15
C ASP A 65 -13.40 -2.51 15.55
N THR A 66 -14.69 -2.37 15.79
CA THR A 66 -15.48 -1.24 15.30
C THR A 66 -15.40 -0.01 16.21
N THR A 67 -14.97 -0.21 17.48
CA THR A 67 -14.79 0.85 18.46
C THR A 67 -13.30 1.16 18.61
N PRO A 68 -12.86 2.40 18.42
CA PRO A 68 -11.46 2.75 18.60
C PRO A 68 -11.05 2.65 20.07
N MET A 69 -9.87 2.10 20.32
CA MET A 69 -9.26 2.10 21.66
C MET A 69 -8.70 3.48 22.02
N VAL A 70 -8.31 4.26 21.01
CA VAL A 70 -7.83 5.66 21.16
C VAL A 70 -8.50 6.52 20.09
N SER A 71 -8.93 7.71 20.48
CA SER A 71 -9.44 8.74 19.56
C SER A 71 -8.94 10.10 20.00
N ILE A 72 -8.22 10.80 19.13
CA ILE A 72 -7.59 12.12 19.38
C ILE A 72 -8.10 13.06 18.31
N GLY A 73 -8.66 14.17 18.71
CA GLY A 73 -9.19 15.23 17.81
C GLY A 73 -10.40 15.89 18.42
N VAL A 74 -10.50 17.20 18.30
CA VAL A 74 -11.64 18.00 18.79
C VAL A 74 -11.90 19.17 17.87
N VAL A 75 -13.16 19.57 17.75
CA VAL A 75 -13.57 20.81 17.04
C VAL A 75 -13.10 22.03 17.82
N GLU A 76 -13.39 22.07 19.11
CA GLU A 76 -13.05 23.16 20.03
C GLU A 76 -12.33 22.58 21.25
N GLY A 77 -11.32 23.29 21.75
CA GLY A 77 -10.52 22.84 22.89
C GLY A 77 -9.07 23.25 22.78
N PRO A 78 -8.19 22.62 23.57
CA PRO A 78 -6.77 22.90 23.56
C PRO A 78 -6.15 22.71 22.16
N ALA A 79 -5.21 23.57 21.80
CA ALA A 79 -4.64 23.63 20.45
C ALA A 79 -3.95 22.31 20.02
N GLU A 80 -3.39 21.59 20.98
CA GLU A 80 -2.71 20.32 20.77
C GLU A 80 -3.63 19.17 20.34
N TYR A 81 -4.96 19.30 20.50
CA TYR A 81 -5.96 18.33 20.06
C TYR A 81 -6.72 18.78 18.80
N ARG A 82 -6.42 19.95 18.25
CA ARG A 82 -7.02 20.43 17.00
C ARG A 82 -6.07 20.15 15.86
N PHE A 83 -6.52 19.40 14.88
CA PHE A 83 -5.75 19.08 13.67
C PHE A 83 -6.28 19.86 12.46
N SER A 84 -5.36 20.14 11.53
CA SER A 84 -5.69 20.74 10.25
C SER A 84 -4.64 20.34 9.20
N GLY A 85 -4.92 19.26 8.50
CA GLY A 85 -4.03 18.72 7.49
C GLY A 85 -3.03 17.70 8.05
N ILE A 86 -3.52 16.64 8.66
CA ILE A 86 -2.70 15.50 9.06
C ILE A 86 -2.08 14.87 7.80
N SER A 87 -0.76 14.74 7.78
CA SER A 87 -0.02 14.16 6.66
C SER A 87 0.74 12.88 7.01
N GLY A 88 0.73 12.48 8.26
CA GLY A 88 1.34 11.25 8.72
C GLY A 88 0.96 10.92 10.15
N VAL A 89 0.73 9.64 10.41
CA VAL A 89 0.47 9.11 11.75
C VAL A 89 1.25 7.82 11.91
N VAL A 90 1.99 7.69 13.00
CA VAL A 90 2.86 6.54 13.28
C VAL A 90 2.64 6.08 14.71
N GLY A 91 2.38 4.79 14.90
CA GLY A 91 2.40 4.17 16.22
C GLY A 91 3.84 3.98 16.69
N LEU A 92 4.10 4.29 17.94
CA LEU A 92 5.40 4.17 18.59
C LEU A 92 5.39 3.04 19.63
N PRO A 93 6.56 2.62 20.13
CA PRO A 93 6.61 1.67 21.24
C PRO A 93 5.71 2.08 22.41
N LYS A 94 5.20 1.10 23.16
CA LYS A 94 4.31 1.28 24.32
C LYS A 94 2.94 1.90 24.00
N GLY A 95 2.52 1.90 22.72
CA GLY A 95 1.24 2.44 22.28
C GLY A 95 1.20 3.97 22.16
N GLU A 96 2.34 4.64 22.19
CA GLU A 96 2.45 6.08 21.91
C GLU A 96 2.17 6.35 20.42
N ILE A 97 1.80 7.59 20.09
CA ILE A 97 1.41 7.98 18.72
C ILE A 97 2.13 9.29 18.36
N ALA A 98 2.76 9.31 17.18
CA ALA A 98 3.26 10.53 16.57
C ALA A 98 2.37 10.97 15.40
N VAL A 99 2.07 12.27 15.30
CA VAL A 99 1.19 12.87 14.30
C VAL A 99 1.87 14.07 13.66
N ALA A 100 2.03 14.07 12.35
CA ALA A 100 2.46 15.25 11.58
C ALA A 100 1.23 16.06 11.19
N ASP A 101 1.12 17.27 11.73
CA ASP A 101 0.01 18.21 11.48
C ASP A 101 0.52 19.46 10.75
N ASN A 102 0.16 19.57 9.48
CA ASN A 102 0.56 20.70 8.64
C ASN A 102 -0.08 22.02 9.07
N GLY A 103 -1.27 21.98 9.66
CA GLY A 103 -1.93 23.20 10.14
C GLY A 103 -1.17 23.91 11.24
N SER A 104 -0.41 23.18 12.06
CA SER A 104 0.48 23.76 13.08
C SER A 104 1.94 23.79 12.68
N GLY A 105 2.35 23.03 11.65
CA GLY A 105 3.74 22.80 11.29
C GLY A 105 4.48 21.98 12.34
N GLN A 106 3.80 21.05 13.01
CA GLN A 106 4.33 20.31 14.15
C GLN A 106 4.20 18.80 13.97
N VAL A 107 5.17 18.06 14.52
CA VAL A 107 5.00 16.66 14.88
C VAL A 107 4.61 16.61 16.35
N ARG A 108 3.42 16.09 16.64
CA ARG A 108 2.85 15.99 17.99
C ARG A 108 2.90 14.56 18.48
N PHE A 109 3.20 14.40 19.78
CA PHE A 109 3.32 13.12 20.43
C PHE A 109 2.25 12.94 21.50
N TYR A 110 1.66 11.75 21.55
CA TYR A 110 0.59 11.38 22.48
C TYR A 110 0.94 10.06 23.16
N ASP A 111 0.49 9.91 24.40
CA ASP A 111 0.62 8.64 25.13
C ASP A 111 -0.39 7.59 24.63
N ALA A 112 -0.29 6.37 25.14
CA ALA A 112 -1.20 5.25 24.79
C ALA A 112 -2.67 5.50 25.11
N ASN A 113 -3.01 6.55 25.85
CA ASN A 113 -4.40 6.97 26.14
C ASN A 113 -4.83 8.17 25.29
N GLY A 114 -4.00 8.61 24.35
CA GLY A 114 -4.23 9.77 23.49
C GLY A 114 -4.04 11.11 24.20
N ARG A 115 -3.32 11.17 25.32
CA ARG A 115 -3.01 12.42 26.01
C ARG A 115 -1.77 13.04 25.39
N PHE A 116 -1.84 14.34 25.15
CA PHE A 116 -0.71 15.10 24.61
C PHE A 116 0.50 15.03 25.54
N VAL A 117 1.65 14.74 24.96
CA VAL A 117 2.95 14.67 25.66
C VAL A 117 3.81 15.88 25.29
N LYS A 118 4.00 16.12 23.98
CA LYS A 118 4.85 17.21 23.48
C LYS A 118 4.62 17.43 21.99
N ALA A 119 5.17 18.54 21.47
CA ALA A 119 5.24 18.83 20.06
C ALA A 119 6.63 19.34 19.68
N ILE A 120 7.03 19.08 18.44
CA ILE A 120 8.26 19.55 17.84
C ILE A 120 7.93 20.23 16.53
N GLY A 121 8.65 21.31 16.26
CA GLY A 121 8.51 22.07 15.04
C GLY A 121 7.57 23.25 15.15
N ARG A 122 7.56 23.99 14.10
CA ARG A 122 6.68 25.13 13.79
C ARG A 122 6.82 25.45 12.30
N HIS A 123 5.96 26.31 11.79
CA HIS A 123 6.14 26.83 10.43
C HIS A 123 7.44 27.62 10.29
N GLY A 124 8.22 27.31 9.24
CA GLY A 124 9.46 27.99 8.94
C GLY A 124 10.40 27.19 8.06
N GLU A 125 11.64 27.70 7.92
CA GLU A 125 12.67 27.13 7.05
C GLU A 125 13.95 26.73 7.81
N GLY A 126 14.02 27.02 9.10
CA GLY A 126 15.14 26.65 9.95
C GLY A 126 15.20 25.15 10.30
N PRO A 127 16.28 24.68 10.94
CA PRO A 127 16.33 23.33 11.48
C PRO A 127 15.20 23.09 12.48
N GLY A 128 14.45 21.97 12.29
CA GLY A 128 13.28 21.68 13.11
C GLY A 128 12.06 22.54 12.83
N GLU A 129 12.06 23.33 11.74
CA GLU A 129 10.89 24.05 11.22
C GLU A 129 10.43 23.40 9.93
N PHE A 130 9.12 23.42 9.65
CA PHE A 130 8.52 22.76 8.51
C PHE A 130 7.68 23.74 7.68
N ARG A 131 7.77 23.64 6.35
CA ARG A 131 6.85 24.32 5.42
C ARG A 131 5.66 23.47 5.06
N PHE A 132 5.92 22.21 4.75
CA PHE A 132 4.89 21.22 4.43
C PHE A 132 5.45 19.82 4.60
N MET A 133 5.05 19.16 5.67
CA MET A 133 5.40 17.76 5.92
C MET A 133 4.55 16.87 5.00
N SER A 134 5.19 16.19 4.05
CA SER A 134 4.48 15.31 3.13
C SER A 134 4.35 13.90 3.67
N TYR A 135 5.33 13.46 4.47
CA TYR A 135 5.39 12.11 5.03
C TYR A 135 6.01 12.14 6.43
N LEU A 136 5.50 11.25 7.28
CA LEU A 136 6.06 10.87 8.56
C LEU A 136 6.09 9.35 8.61
N HIS A 137 7.26 8.74 8.77
CA HIS A 137 7.42 7.30 8.86
C HIS A 137 8.35 6.92 10.02
N ARG A 138 8.24 5.65 10.47
CA ARG A 138 9.30 5.05 11.29
C ARG A 138 10.61 5.02 10.50
N TYR A 139 11.71 5.17 11.21
CA TYR A 139 13.04 5.15 10.63
C TYR A 139 13.98 4.32 11.54
N PRO A 140 14.97 3.62 10.98
CA PRO A 140 15.84 2.75 11.78
C PRO A 140 16.48 3.44 13.01
N GLY A 141 16.68 2.65 14.07
CA GLY A 141 17.26 3.12 15.33
C GLY A 141 16.27 3.89 16.20
N ASP A 142 15.01 3.40 16.25
CA ASP A 142 13.93 3.98 17.04
C ASP A 142 13.77 5.48 16.78
N SER A 143 13.73 5.85 15.50
CA SER A 143 13.63 7.23 15.08
C SER A 143 12.48 7.43 14.09
N LEU A 144 12.14 8.68 13.79
CA LEU A 144 11.14 9.08 12.84
C LEU A 144 11.78 9.90 11.73
N ILE A 145 11.25 9.77 10.52
CA ILE A 145 11.64 10.58 9.39
C ILE A 145 10.47 11.45 8.93
N VAL A 146 10.75 12.72 8.71
CA VAL A 146 9.83 13.70 8.12
C VAL A 146 10.40 14.18 6.80
N TRP A 147 9.62 14.08 5.73
CA TRP A 147 9.94 14.67 4.45
C TRP A 147 9.20 15.99 4.27
N ASP A 148 9.96 17.08 4.17
CA ASP A 148 9.45 18.40 3.84
C ASP A 148 9.63 18.67 2.33
N PHE A 149 8.56 18.48 1.58
CA PHE A 149 8.58 18.53 0.12
C PHE A 149 9.02 19.89 -0.44
N PRO A 150 8.48 21.06 -0.02
CA PRO A 150 8.90 22.35 -0.55
C PRO A 150 10.35 22.70 -0.24
N GLN A 151 10.87 22.20 0.87
CA GLN A 151 12.25 22.44 1.28
C GLN A 151 13.22 21.40 0.75
N ARG A 152 12.72 20.32 0.11
CA ARG A 152 13.52 19.15 -0.30
C ARG A 152 14.41 18.66 0.82
N ARG A 153 13.83 18.50 2.00
CA ARG A 153 14.57 18.28 3.23
C ARG A 153 14.02 17.10 4.03
N ILE A 154 14.94 16.29 4.49
CA ILE A 154 14.70 15.17 5.38
C ILE A 154 15.06 15.61 6.78
N THR A 155 14.12 15.48 7.72
CA THR A 155 14.37 15.70 9.15
C THR A 155 14.22 14.37 9.87
N ILE A 156 15.25 13.95 10.60
CA ILE A 156 15.22 12.73 11.42
C ILE A 156 15.06 13.15 12.87
N LEU A 157 14.03 12.63 13.52
CA LEU A 157 13.70 12.82 14.92
C LEU A 157 13.96 11.50 15.65
N SER A 158 14.43 11.52 16.89
CA SER A 158 14.41 10.35 17.76
C SER A 158 12.97 9.98 18.14
N ASP A 159 12.73 8.77 18.63
CA ASP A 159 11.40 8.32 19.11
C ASP A 159 10.86 9.18 20.24
N ASP A 160 11.77 9.67 21.11
CA ASP A 160 11.42 10.67 22.11
C ASP A 160 11.19 12.06 21.50
N GLY A 161 11.26 12.21 20.17
CA GLY A 161 11.00 13.42 19.41
C GLY A 161 12.07 14.51 19.54
N ALA A 162 13.28 14.23 20.00
CA ALA A 162 14.35 15.20 19.89
C ALA A 162 14.77 15.36 18.42
N LEU A 163 15.19 16.58 18.04
CA LEU A 163 15.75 16.83 16.72
C LEU A 163 17.11 16.11 16.62
N GLY A 164 17.18 15.10 15.77
CA GLY A 164 18.41 14.38 15.49
C GLY A 164 19.24 15.10 14.43
N ARG A 165 18.95 14.86 13.15
CA ARG A 165 19.69 15.48 12.04
C ARG A 165 18.76 15.97 10.94
N VAL A 166 19.24 16.95 10.20
CA VAL A 166 18.60 17.47 9.00
C VAL A 166 19.50 17.18 7.80
N VAL A 167 18.96 16.53 6.79
CA VAL A 167 19.69 16.10 5.58
C VAL A 167 18.98 16.66 4.36
N PRO A 168 19.70 17.16 3.34
CA PRO A 168 19.07 17.50 2.06
C PRO A 168 18.50 16.24 1.41
N GLY A 169 17.44 16.39 0.65
CA GLY A 169 16.97 15.36 -0.26
C GLY A 169 17.93 15.18 -1.45
N PRO A 170 17.71 14.17 -2.30
CA PRO A 170 18.56 13.92 -3.45
C PRO A 170 18.55 15.11 -4.43
N ASP A 171 19.69 15.36 -5.03
CA ASP A 171 19.81 16.30 -6.14
C ASP A 171 19.27 15.63 -7.42
N LEU A 172 18.07 16.01 -7.81
CA LEU A 172 17.40 15.47 -8.98
C LEU A 172 17.42 16.50 -10.13
N PRO A 173 17.63 16.08 -11.38
CA PRO A 173 17.73 16.98 -12.51
C PRO A 173 16.41 17.72 -12.77
N GLY A 174 16.49 19.01 -13.06
CA GLY A 174 15.36 19.84 -13.46
C GLY A 174 14.38 20.13 -12.31
N PHE A 175 13.08 20.12 -12.62
CA PHE A 175 12.01 20.39 -11.68
C PHE A 175 11.44 19.12 -11.03
N TYR A 176 12.15 18.00 -11.11
CA TYR A 176 11.70 16.76 -10.53
C TYR A 176 11.78 16.79 -9.01
N PHE A 177 10.76 16.27 -8.39
CA PHE A 177 10.64 16.17 -6.95
C PHE A 177 10.54 14.70 -6.56
N MET A 178 11.18 14.34 -5.46
CA MET A 178 10.99 13.03 -4.87
C MET A 178 9.59 12.95 -4.29
N VAL A 179 8.81 12.01 -4.80
CA VAL A 179 7.51 11.62 -4.28
C VAL A 179 7.57 10.17 -3.79
N ASN A 180 6.67 9.78 -2.90
CA ASN A 180 6.67 8.48 -2.25
C ASN A 180 8.00 8.21 -1.51
N VAL A 181 8.15 8.78 -0.34
CA VAL A 181 9.33 8.59 0.50
C VAL A 181 9.03 7.54 1.55
N GLU A 182 9.58 6.34 1.36
CA GLU A 182 9.43 5.24 2.32
C GLU A 182 10.81 4.70 2.70
N PRO A 183 11.11 4.49 3.99
CA PRO A 183 12.41 3.99 4.42
C PRO A 183 12.53 2.47 4.28
N PHE A 184 13.69 2.02 3.80
CA PHE A 184 14.16 0.65 3.94
C PHE A 184 14.74 0.43 5.35
N ALA A 185 14.88 -0.83 5.77
CA ALA A 185 15.40 -1.17 7.09
C ALA A 185 16.83 -0.70 7.35
N ASP A 186 17.62 -0.48 6.32
CA ASP A 186 19.00 0.05 6.45
C ASP A 186 19.08 1.59 6.49
N GLY A 187 17.93 2.26 6.39
CA GLY A 187 17.81 3.71 6.44
C GLY A 187 17.97 4.41 5.12
N ALA A 188 18.13 3.70 4.02
CA ALA A 188 17.95 4.28 2.70
C ALA A 188 16.46 4.53 2.42
N LEU A 189 16.16 5.42 1.50
CA LEU A 189 14.81 5.84 1.18
C LEU A 189 14.44 5.41 -0.23
N LEU A 190 13.30 4.77 -0.39
CA LEU A 190 12.65 4.67 -1.68
C LEU A 190 12.13 6.04 -2.07
N GLY A 191 12.43 6.47 -3.27
CA GLY A 191 11.84 7.65 -3.89
C GLY A 191 11.41 7.36 -5.30
N SER A 192 10.53 8.19 -5.84
CA SER A 192 10.14 8.11 -7.24
C SER A 192 10.07 9.48 -7.90
N ILE A 193 10.33 9.49 -9.20
CA ILE A 193 10.08 10.63 -10.07
C ILE A 193 9.37 10.14 -11.34
N THR A 194 8.37 10.90 -11.77
CA THR A 194 7.73 10.63 -13.05
C THR A 194 8.37 11.52 -14.12
N ALA A 195 8.96 10.89 -15.12
CA ALA A 195 9.47 11.56 -16.28
C ALA A 195 8.42 11.55 -17.39
N PRO A 196 8.03 12.72 -17.95
CA PRO A 196 7.15 12.74 -19.12
C PRO A 196 7.74 11.87 -20.23
N SER A 197 6.99 10.87 -20.68
CA SER A 197 7.43 9.93 -21.71
C SER A 197 7.05 10.38 -23.11
N PHE A 198 6.31 11.49 -23.22
CA PHE A 198 5.86 12.04 -24.50
C PHE A 198 5.91 13.57 -24.50
N ASP A 199 6.17 14.13 -25.69
CA ASP A 199 6.00 15.56 -25.93
C ASP A 199 4.53 15.86 -26.28
N LEU A 200 3.87 16.70 -25.48
CA LEU A 200 2.48 17.06 -25.68
C LEU A 200 2.21 17.61 -27.10
N GLY A 201 3.17 18.35 -27.66
CA GLY A 201 3.05 18.92 -29.01
C GLY A 201 2.82 17.86 -30.07
N SER A 202 3.58 16.77 -30.02
CA SER A 202 3.58 15.66 -30.97
C SER A 202 2.70 14.48 -30.57
N ALA A 203 2.28 14.37 -29.28
CA ALA A 203 1.51 13.25 -28.79
C ALA A 203 0.18 13.07 -29.57
N ALA A 204 -0.13 11.84 -29.95
CA ALA A 204 -1.42 11.52 -30.54
C ALA A 204 -2.54 11.60 -29.48
N PRO A 205 -3.79 11.95 -29.86
CA PRO A 205 -4.92 11.83 -28.94
C PRO A 205 -5.10 10.38 -28.46
N GLY A 206 -5.43 10.21 -27.17
CA GLY A 206 -5.62 8.90 -26.56
C GLY A 206 -4.94 8.73 -25.22
N PHE A 207 -4.96 7.50 -24.71
CA PHE A 207 -4.30 7.15 -23.45
C PHE A 207 -2.79 6.98 -23.63
N HIS A 208 -2.05 7.60 -22.76
CA HIS A 208 -0.60 7.50 -22.62
C HIS A 208 -0.24 7.08 -21.20
N ARG A 209 0.94 6.51 -21.02
CA ARG A 209 1.50 6.23 -19.70
C ARG A 209 2.93 6.72 -19.66
N ASP A 210 3.24 7.49 -18.67
CA ASP A 210 4.59 7.92 -18.39
C ASP A 210 5.42 6.78 -17.79
N THR A 211 6.72 6.97 -17.77
CA THR A 211 7.64 6.10 -17.05
C THR A 211 7.98 6.75 -15.72
N THR A 212 7.76 6.03 -14.64
CA THR A 212 8.20 6.42 -13.31
C THR A 212 9.51 5.71 -12.99
N LEU A 213 10.52 6.49 -12.63
CA LEU A 213 11.80 5.99 -12.15
C LEU A 213 11.72 5.86 -10.64
N TYR A 214 12.03 4.67 -10.13
CA TYR A 214 12.16 4.36 -8.72
C TYR A 214 13.62 4.26 -8.36
N PHE A 215 14.00 4.89 -7.28
CA PHE A 215 15.40 4.96 -6.85
C PHE A 215 15.52 4.76 -5.34
N ARG A 216 16.69 4.33 -4.94
CA ARG A 216 17.12 4.21 -3.56
C ARG A 216 18.07 5.36 -3.27
N TYR A 217 17.75 6.18 -2.29
CA TYR A 217 18.58 7.29 -1.82
C TYR A 217 19.10 6.99 -0.42
N ASP A 218 20.40 7.04 -0.23
CA ASP A 218 21.04 6.93 1.07
C ASP A 218 21.32 8.34 1.64
N PRO A 219 20.61 8.77 2.70
CA PRO A 219 20.81 10.08 3.31
C PRO A 219 22.16 10.23 4.03
N GLY A 220 22.87 9.13 4.30
CA GLY A 220 24.18 9.12 4.97
C GLY A 220 25.32 9.38 4.00
N THR A 221 25.28 8.78 2.84
CA THR A 221 26.31 8.88 1.78
C THR A 221 25.93 9.81 0.63
N HIS A 222 24.66 10.23 0.57
CA HIS A 222 24.06 10.98 -0.53
C HIS A 222 24.13 10.23 -1.89
N THR A 223 24.16 8.91 -1.86
CA THR A 223 24.14 8.10 -3.08
C THR A 223 22.71 7.89 -3.58
N LEU A 224 22.54 7.85 -4.88
CA LEU A 224 21.27 7.66 -5.56
C LEU A 224 21.41 6.54 -6.59
N ASP A 225 20.72 5.43 -6.34
CA ASP A 225 20.75 4.25 -7.20
C ASP A 225 19.37 4.03 -7.84
N THR A 226 19.31 3.85 -9.16
CA THR A 226 18.06 3.51 -9.84
C THR A 226 17.70 2.06 -9.60
N LEU A 227 16.52 1.82 -9.02
CA LEU A 227 16.00 0.48 -8.78
C LEU A 227 15.21 -0.07 -9.98
N ALA A 228 14.32 0.74 -10.53
CA ALA A 228 13.44 0.30 -11.61
C ALA A 228 12.90 1.49 -12.41
N ALA A 229 12.58 1.23 -13.68
CA ALA A 229 11.78 2.11 -14.52
C ALA A 229 10.47 1.36 -14.83
N LEU A 230 9.35 1.84 -14.29
CA LEU A 230 8.06 1.16 -14.38
C LEU A 230 7.02 2.12 -14.99
N LEU A 231 5.95 1.55 -15.52
CA LEU A 231 4.85 2.34 -16.06
C LEU A 231 4.17 3.14 -14.94
N GLY A 232 4.05 4.42 -15.14
CA GLY A 232 3.34 5.35 -14.26
C GLY A 232 1.82 5.34 -14.46
N SER A 233 1.17 6.41 -14.01
CA SER A 233 -0.27 6.63 -14.17
C SER A 233 -0.66 6.78 -15.62
N ALA A 234 -1.92 6.43 -15.94
CA ALA A 234 -2.45 6.70 -17.26
C ALA A 234 -2.87 8.17 -17.36
N GLU A 235 -2.54 8.80 -18.48
CA GLU A 235 -2.98 10.13 -18.84
C GLU A 235 -3.73 10.09 -20.17
N TYR A 236 -4.65 11.00 -20.38
CA TYR A 236 -5.39 11.12 -21.63
C TYR A 236 -5.00 12.42 -22.34
N VAL A 237 -4.43 12.30 -23.53
CA VAL A 237 -4.19 13.44 -24.41
C VAL A 237 -5.41 13.67 -25.28
N GLY A 238 -6.03 14.82 -25.14
CA GLY A 238 -7.23 15.20 -25.88
C GLY A 238 -7.24 16.69 -26.21
N THR A 239 -8.42 17.21 -26.55
CA THR A 239 -8.61 18.64 -26.81
C THR A 239 -9.54 19.21 -25.75
N ARG A 240 -9.12 20.27 -25.09
CA ARG A 240 -9.91 21.05 -24.16
C ARG A 240 -9.85 22.53 -24.56
N ASP A 241 -11.00 23.18 -24.70
CA ASP A 241 -11.10 24.58 -25.18
C ASP A 241 -10.32 24.86 -26.47
N GLY A 242 -10.35 23.90 -27.43
CA GLY A 242 -9.66 24.00 -28.71
C GLY A 242 -8.13 23.84 -28.65
N ARG A 243 -7.58 23.47 -27.50
CA ARG A 243 -6.14 23.25 -27.29
C ARG A 243 -5.87 21.81 -26.86
N LYS A 244 -4.75 21.29 -27.31
CA LYS A 244 -4.28 19.99 -26.82
C LYS A 244 -3.97 20.07 -25.31
N ALA A 245 -4.47 19.12 -24.56
CA ALA A 245 -4.35 19.06 -23.10
C ALA A 245 -4.11 17.63 -22.61
N VAL A 246 -3.37 17.51 -21.52
CA VAL A 246 -3.25 16.27 -20.74
C VAL A 246 -4.33 16.31 -19.66
N MET A 247 -5.05 15.20 -19.52
CA MET A 247 -6.17 15.06 -18.60
C MET A 247 -6.05 13.74 -17.83
N THR A 248 -6.38 13.76 -16.54
CA THR A 248 -6.42 12.55 -15.72
C THR A 248 -7.75 11.81 -15.97
N PRO A 249 -7.72 10.54 -16.35
CA PRO A 249 -8.92 9.73 -16.52
C PRO A 249 -9.69 9.57 -15.20
N PRO A 250 -11.04 9.49 -15.26
CA PRO A 250 -11.80 9.03 -14.10
C PRO A 250 -11.43 7.57 -13.81
N PHE A 251 -11.46 7.17 -12.53
CA PHE A 251 -11.08 5.83 -12.09
C PHE A 251 -9.70 5.38 -12.61
N ASN A 252 -8.73 6.29 -12.54
CA ASN A 252 -7.38 6.01 -13.03
C ASN A 252 -6.72 4.90 -12.21
N ALA A 253 -6.10 3.94 -12.90
CA ALA A 253 -5.26 2.93 -12.26
C ALA A 253 -3.89 3.54 -11.98
N GLU A 254 -3.75 4.14 -10.80
CA GLU A 254 -2.49 4.70 -10.34
C GLU A 254 -1.60 3.60 -9.75
N PRO A 255 -0.30 3.60 -10.06
CA PRO A 255 0.64 2.71 -9.40
C PRO A 255 0.69 2.98 -7.90
N VAL A 256 0.70 1.91 -7.12
CA VAL A 256 0.82 1.95 -5.67
C VAL A 256 2.07 1.20 -5.21
N LEU A 257 2.60 1.63 -4.08
CA LEU A 257 3.87 1.16 -3.51
C LEU A 257 3.72 0.85 -2.04
N ALA A 258 4.58 -0.02 -1.55
CA ALA A 258 4.90 -0.19 -0.14
C ALA A 258 6.35 -0.68 -0.02
N VAL A 259 6.97 -0.44 1.13
CA VAL A 259 8.32 -0.92 1.44
C VAL A 259 8.28 -1.75 2.73
N SER A 260 9.02 -2.84 2.74
CA SER A 260 9.30 -3.61 3.95
C SER A 260 10.72 -4.12 3.89
N ASP A 261 11.46 -3.96 4.99
CA ASP A 261 12.85 -4.40 5.11
C ASP A 261 13.71 -3.98 3.90
N SER A 262 14.02 -4.94 3.03
CA SER A 262 14.81 -4.76 1.81
C SER A 262 14.00 -4.94 0.53
N MET A 263 12.65 -4.89 0.61
CA MET A 263 11.75 -5.15 -0.50
C MET A 263 10.90 -3.94 -0.83
N MET A 264 10.81 -3.60 -2.12
CA MET A 264 9.81 -2.69 -2.67
C MET A 264 8.67 -3.50 -3.28
N PHE A 265 7.44 -3.26 -2.88
CA PHE A 265 6.23 -3.80 -3.50
C PHE A 265 5.67 -2.78 -4.47
N PHE A 266 5.38 -3.21 -5.68
CA PHE A 266 4.84 -2.37 -6.75
C PHE A 266 3.58 -3.01 -7.34
N GLY A 267 2.52 -2.25 -7.36
CA GLY A 267 1.26 -2.62 -7.95
C GLY A 267 0.80 -1.65 -9.03
N PRO A 268 0.65 -2.06 -10.32
CA PRO A 268 0.19 -1.17 -11.39
C PRO A 268 -1.32 -0.87 -11.32
N ALA A 269 -2.06 -1.53 -10.44
CA ALA A 269 -3.51 -1.44 -10.24
C ALA A 269 -4.39 -1.74 -11.46
N THR A 270 -3.82 -2.05 -12.63
CA THR A 270 -4.58 -2.41 -13.85
C THR A 270 -5.10 -3.85 -13.84
N ALA A 271 -4.50 -4.71 -13.05
CA ALA A 271 -4.88 -6.08 -12.76
C ALA A 271 -4.37 -6.42 -11.37
N PHE A 272 -4.92 -7.45 -10.73
CA PHE A 272 -4.42 -7.88 -9.43
C PHE A 272 -3.09 -8.63 -9.59
N ALA A 273 -2.03 -7.85 -9.72
CA ALA A 273 -0.66 -8.35 -9.87
C ALA A 273 0.30 -7.42 -9.12
N ILE A 274 0.96 -7.94 -8.09
CA ILE A 274 1.90 -7.21 -7.26
C ILE A 274 3.29 -7.79 -7.48
N ARG A 275 4.25 -6.94 -7.76
CA ARG A 275 5.65 -7.28 -7.99
C ARG A 275 6.47 -6.87 -6.79
N SER A 276 7.34 -7.75 -6.32
CA SER A 276 8.27 -7.45 -5.23
C SER A 276 9.69 -7.39 -5.78
N TYR A 277 10.32 -6.26 -5.58
CA TYR A 277 11.70 -6.00 -6.01
C TYR A 277 12.61 -5.94 -4.79
N ARG A 278 13.79 -6.50 -4.89
CA ARG A 278 14.85 -6.32 -3.89
C ARG A 278 15.38 -4.88 -3.94
N GLU A 279 16.01 -4.45 -2.88
CA GLU A 279 16.71 -3.14 -2.82
C GLU A 279 17.78 -2.95 -3.90
N THR A 280 18.20 -4.03 -4.58
CA THR A 280 19.09 -4.01 -5.74
C THR A 280 18.37 -3.75 -7.07
N GLY A 281 17.04 -3.62 -7.07
CA GLY A 281 16.20 -3.51 -8.27
C GLY A 281 15.86 -4.86 -8.93
N ALA A 282 16.33 -5.99 -8.42
CA ALA A 282 16.02 -7.30 -8.97
C ALA A 282 14.59 -7.73 -8.61
N LEU A 283 13.79 -8.09 -9.62
CA LEU A 283 12.46 -8.67 -9.40
C LEU A 283 12.60 -10.04 -8.73
N ALA A 284 11.99 -10.18 -7.55
CA ALA A 284 12.07 -11.41 -6.75
C ALA A 284 10.78 -12.22 -6.79
N ARG A 285 9.62 -11.55 -6.83
CA ARG A 285 8.32 -12.23 -6.75
C ARG A 285 7.24 -11.49 -7.54
N VAL A 286 6.26 -12.26 -7.99
CA VAL A 286 4.98 -11.74 -8.53
C VAL A 286 3.84 -12.52 -7.86
N VAL A 287 2.94 -11.82 -7.20
CA VAL A 287 1.68 -12.35 -6.68
C VAL A 287 0.55 -11.95 -7.61
N ARG A 288 -0.28 -12.89 -8.02
CA ARG A 288 -1.44 -12.65 -8.88
C ARG A 288 -2.68 -13.30 -8.29
N LEU A 289 -3.79 -12.57 -8.31
CA LEU A 289 -5.11 -13.14 -8.10
C LEU A 289 -5.91 -13.05 -9.40
N ASP A 290 -6.52 -14.16 -9.79
CA ASP A 290 -7.41 -14.21 -10.95
C ASP A 290 -8.79 -13.71 -10.52
N ARG A 291 -8.95 -12.38 -10.46
CA ARG A 291 -10.20 -11.73 -10.12
C ARG A 291 -10.79 -11.05 -11.36
N PRO A 292 -12.09 -11.25 -11.64
CA PRO A 292 -12.76 -10.47 -12.66
C PRO A 292 -12.75 -8.99 -12.26
N GLY A 293 -12.41 -8.11 -13.21
CA GLY A 293 -12.46 -6.66 -12.97
C GLY A 293 -13.89 -6.19 -12.68
N THR A 294 -14.04 -5.32 -11.70
CA THR A 294 -15.33 -4.68 -11.39
C THR A 294 -15.72 -3.72 -12.51
N PRO A 295 -16.88 -3.90 -13.19
CA PRO A 295 -17.29 -3.01 -14.26
C PRO A 295 -17.53 -1.59 -13.78
N VAL A 296 -17.08 -0.60 -14.55
CA VAL A 296 -17.49 0.80 -14.36
C VAL A 296 -18.90 0.97 -14.94
N THR A 297 -19.84 1.34 -14.07
CA THR A 297 -21.25 1.56 -14.44
C THR A 297 -21.55 3.06 -14.56
N ASP A 298 -22.63 3.41 -15.30
CA ASP A 298 -23.09 4.79 -15.40
C ASP A 298 -23.39 5.40 -14.03
N GLN A 299 -23.89 4.59 -13.08
CA GLN A 299 -24.13 5.04 -11.70
C GLN A 299 -22.82 5.42 -10.98
N LEU A 300 -21.73 4.66 -11.16
CA LEU A 300 -20.42 5.01 -10.61
C LEU A 300 -19.88 6.31 -11.21
N ILE A 301 -20.02 6.48 -12.53
CA ILE A 301 -19.61 7.70 -13.23
C ILE A 301 -20.39 8.91 -12.69
N GLU A 302 -21.71 8.79 -12.58
CA GLU A 302 -22.53 9.88 -12.02
C GLU A 302 -22.18 10.18 -10.56
N THR A 303 -22.00 9.16 -9.73
CA THR A 303 -21.61 9.36 -8.32
C THR A 303 -20.26 10.07 -8.22
N ALA A 304 -19.28 9.71 -9.03
CA ALA A 304 -17.97 10.37 -9.08
C ALA A 304 -18.08 11.82 -9.55
N LEU A 305 -18.93 12.08 -10.56
CA LEU A 305 -19.19 13.44 -11.03
C LEU A 305 -19.82 14.30 -9.95
N GLN A 306 -20.88 13.82 -9.29
CA GLN A 306 -21.57 14.54 -8.21
C GLN A 306 -20.61 14.89 -7.06
N ARG A 307 -19.70 13.98 -6.69
CA ARG A 307 -18.67 14.25 -5.69
C ARG A 307 -17.71 15.35 -6.14
N ARG A 308 -17.24 15.31 -7.39
CA ARG A 308 -16.37 16.37 -7.94
C ARG A 308 -17.08 17.72 -7.92
N LEU A 309 -18.36 17.76 -8.22
CA LEU A 309 -19.19 18.98 -8.18
C LEU A 309 -19.39 19.48 -6.74
N ALA A 310 -19.61 18.57 -5.78
CA ALA A 310 -19.76 18.93 -4.37
C ALA A 310 -18.46 19.51 -3.79
N ASN A 311 -17.31 18.98 -4.19
CA ASN A 311 -15.98 19.42 -3.74
C ASN A 311 -15.44 20.62 -4.56
N ALA A 312 -16.21 21.17 -5.49
CA ALA A 312 -15.77 22.31 -6.30
C ALA A 312 -15.61 23.55 -5.44
N ARG A 313 -14.43 24.17 -5.46
CA ARG A 313 -14.06 25.32 -4.63
C ARG A 313 -14.94 26.55 -4.84
N ASN A 314 -15.55 26.69 -6.00
CA ASN A 314 -16.41 27.81 -6.39
C ASN A 314 -17.23 27.48 -7.64
N ASP A 315 -18.16 28.35 -7.99
CA ASP A 315 -19.05 28.18 -9.15
C ASP A 315 -18.32 28.10 -10.50
N ASN A 316 -17.15 28.74 -10.61
CA ASN A 316 -16.37 28.63 -11.85
C ASN A 316 -15.78 27.23 -11.99
N ALA A 317 -15.22 26.66 -10.91
CA ALA A 317 -14.73 25.28 -10.91
C ALA A 317 -15.86 24.31 -11.20
N ARG A 318 -17.07 24.52 -10.65
CA ARG A 318 -18.25 23.69 -10.95
C ARG A 318 -18.62 23.72 -12.43
N ARG A 319 -18.71 24.91 -13.04
CA ARG A 319 -18.97 25.07 -14.48
C ARG A 319 -17.92 24.38 -15.35
N GLN A 320 -16.64 24.46 -14.96
CA GLN A 320 -15.56 23.76 -15.67
C GLN A 320 -15.69 22.25 -15.58
N ILE A 321 -16.05 21.70 -14.41
CA ILE A 321 -16.30 20.26 -14.24
C ILE A 321 -17.45 19.81 -15.17
N GLU A 322 -18.57 20.54 -15.18
CA GLU A 322 -19.74 20.23 -16.01
C GLU A 322 -19.41 20.32 -17.51
N ALA A 323 -18.70 21.36 -17.94
CA ALA A 323 -18.35 21.58 -19.34
C ALA A 323 -17.40 20.51 -19.90
N HIS A 324 -16.59 19.89 -19.05
CA HIS A 324 -15.52 18.97 -19.44
C HIS A 324 -15.71 17.54 -18.93
N LYS A 325 -16.91 17.20 -18.42
CA LYS A 325 -17.17 15.87 -17.84
C LYS A 325 -16.97 14.70 -18.82
N ASP A 326 -17.19 14.97 -20.10
CA ASP A 326 -17.14 13.97 -21.18
C ASP A 326 -15.86 14.04 -22.01
N ASP A 327 -14.90 14.92 -21.64
CA ASP A 327 -13.65 15.09 -22.39
C ASP A 327 -12.73 13.86 -22.33
N VAL A 328 -12.87 13.04 -21.29
CA VAL A 328 -12.04 11.87 -21.07
C VAL A 328 -12.91 10.62 -20.92
N PRO A 329 -12.70 9.60 -21.73
CA PRO A 329 -13.48 8.36 -21.63
C PRO A 329 -13.18 7.64 -20.32
N SER A 330 -14.22 7.06 -19.72
CA SER A 330 -14.08 6.20 -18.53
C SER A 330 -13.50 4.84 -18.92
N PRO A 331 -12.68 4.20 -18.05
CA PRO A 331 -12.23 2.83 -18.27
C PRO A 331 -13.40 1.85 -18.17
N LYS A 332 -13.25 0.64 -18.74
CA LYS A 332 -14.28 -0.40 -18.68
C LYS A 332 -14.43 -1.03 -17.30
N THR A 333 -13.34 -1.07 -16.54
CA THR A 333 -13.27 -1.66 -15.20
C THR A 333 -12.59 -0.71 -14.24
N LEU A 334 -12.96 -0.78 -12.98
CA LEU A 334 -12.26 -0.11 -11.90
C LEU A 334 -10.82 -0.64 -11.75
N PRO A 335 -9.91 0.12 -11.17
CA PRO A 335 -8.62 -0.39 -10.73
C PRO A 335 -8.78 -1.63 -9.82
N ALA A 336 -7.85 -2.55 -9.91
CA ALA A 336 -7.91 -3.81 -9.15
C ALA A 336 -7.75 -3.60 -7.64
N TYR A 337 -7.06 -2.52 -7.24
CA TYR A 337 -6.84 -2.12 -5.85
C TYR A 337 -6.45 -0.63 -5.78
N GLY A 338 -6.47 -0.06 -4.56
CA GLY A 338 -6.26 1.37 -4.33
C GLY A 338 -5.01 1.71 -3.55
N ALA A 339 -4.47 0.80 -2.73
CA ALA A 339 -3.28 1.03 -1.93
C ALA A 339 -2.56 -0.27 -1.58
N LEU A 340 -1.28 -0.15 -1.24
CA LEU A 340 -0.46 -1.18 -0.61
C LEU A 340 0.05 -0.66 0.72
N MET A 341 0.11 -1.52 1.72
CA MET A 341 0.80 -1.27 2.99
C MET A 341 1.49 -2.55 3.44
N VAL A 342 2.48 -2.42 4.30
CA VAL A 342 3.10 -3.55 4.98
C VAL A 342 2.95 -3.31 6.47
N ASP A 343 2.49 -4.33 7.20
CA ASP A 343 2.32 -4.23 8.64
C ASP A 343 3.62 -4.51 9.41
N ALA A 344 3.55 -4.42 10.74
CA ALA A 344 4.72 -4.66 11.60
C ALA A 344 5.24 -6.10 11.56
N ASP A 345 4.42 -7.06 11.12
CA ASP A 345 4.79 -8.49 10.96
C ASP A 345 5.27 -8.79 9.53
N THR A 346 5.43 -7.76 8.68
CA THR A 346 5.83 -7.81 7.28
C THR A 346 4.79 -8.43 6.33
N ASP A 347 3.54 -8.55 6.75
CA ASP A 347 2.44 -8.97 5.90
C ASP A 347 2.04 -7.85 4.94
N LEU A 348 1.79 -8.21 3.67
CA LEU A 348 1.40 -7.24 2.63
C LEU A 348 -0.12 -7.10 2.61
N TRP A 349 -0.59 -5.89 2.86
CA TRP A 349 -1.99 -5.49 2.81
C TRP A 349 -2.30 -4.76 1.51
N VAL A 350 -3.34 -5.21 0.81
CA VAL A 350 -3.77 -4.69 -0.50
C VAL A 350 -5.19 -4.18 -0.36
N ALA A 351 -5.37 -2.88 -0.39
CA ALA A 351 -6.68 -2.24 -0.24
C ALA A 351 -7.53 -2.39 -1.49
N GLN A 352 -8.78 -2.78 -1.36
CA GLN A 352 -9.74 -2.72 -2.45
C GLN A 352 -9.90 -1.27 -2.96
N TYR A 353 -10.08 -1.09 -4.27
CA TYR A 353 -10.31 0.25 -4.82
C TYR A 353 -11.62 0.84 -4.29
N PRO A 354 -11.61 2.08 -3.75
CA PRO A 354 -12.79 2.68 -3.13
C PRO A 354 -13.84 3.05 -4.19
N THR A 355 -15.05 2.47 -4.10
CA THR A 355 -16.12 2.71 -5.07
C THR A 355 -17.05 3.86 -4.69
N HIS A 356 -17.29 4.08 -3.40
CA HIS A 356 -18.37 4.96 -2.93
C HIS A 356 -17.90 6.12 -2.05
N GLY A 357 -16.61 6.41 -1.96
CA GLY A 357 -16.05 7.47 -1.11
C GLY A 357 -16.15 7.19 0.38
N GLU A 358 -16.32 5.94 0.73
CA GLU A 358 -16.36 5.48 2.11
C GLU A 358 -14.96 5.13 2.65
N GLY A 359 -13.91 5.42 1.88
CA GLY A 359 -12.54 5.05 2.20
C GLY A 359 -12.20 3.61 1.82
N LEU A 360 -10.96 3.22 2.10
CA LEU A 360 -10.46 1.87 1.87
C LEU A 360 -10.95 0.97 3.01
N SER A 361 -11.99 0.18 2.80
CA SER A 361 -12.64 -0.58 3.88
C SER A 361 -12.34 -2.08 3.88
N THR A 362 -11.78 -2.63 2.79
CA THR A 362 -11.46 -4.06 2.69
C THR A 362 -10.04 -4.23 2.18
N TRP A 363 -9.29 -5.07 2.87
CA TRP A 363 -7.90 -5.37 2.58
C TRP A 363 -7.71 -6.86 2.35
N THR A 364 -7.04 -7.21 1.27
CA THR A 364 -6.54 -8.56 1.02
C THR A 364 -5.14 -8.66 1.60
N VAL A 365 -4.88 -9.65 2.44
CA VAL A 365 -3.61 -9.78 3.18
C VAL A 365 -2.84 -11.01 2.71
N PHE A 366 -1.54 -10.82 2.50
CA PHE A 366 -0.59 -11.88 2.12
C PHE A 366 0.53 -11.94 3.14
N ASP A 367 0.96 -13.16 3.47
CA ASP A 367 2.15 -13.35 4.30
C ASP A 367 3.44 -12.88 3.58
N PRO A 368 4.58 -12.78 4.29
CA PRO A 368 5.85 -12.35 3.68
C PRO A 368 6.35 -13.25 2.55
N THR A 369 5.82 -14.47 2.41
CA THR A 369 6.13 -15.39 1.31
C THR A 369 5.22 -15.19 0.10
N GLY A 370 4.12 -14.46 0.25
CA GLY A 370 3.11 -14.14 -0.77
C GLY A 370 1.92 -15.09 -0.77
N HIS A 371 1.75 -15.94 0.26
CA HIS A 371 0.54 -16.73 0.42
C HIS A 371 -0.59 -15.85 0.92
N LEU A 372 -1.77 -16.08 0.37
CA LEU A 372 -2.97 -15.37 0.76
C LEU A 372 -3.42 -15.79 2.17
N LEU A 373 -3.51 -14.85 3.09
CA LEU A 373 -4.02 -15.05 4.44
C LEU A 373 -5.54 -14.86 4.52
N GLY A 374 -6.10 -13.91 3.76
CA GLY A 374 -7.53 -13.64 3.71
C GLY A 374 -7.88 -12.17 3.48
N GLU A 375 -9.12 -11.80 3.84
CA GLU A 375 -9.58 -10.41 3.81
C GLU A 375 -9.86 -9.88 5.20
N VAL A 376 -9.51 -8.61 5.40
CA VAL A 376 -9.76 -7.86 6.65
C VAL A 376 -10.53 -6.60 6.31
N ALA A 377 -11.65 -6.38 6.99
CA ALA A 377 -12.40 -5.13 6.88
C ALA A 377 -11.93 -4.13 7.92
N THR A 378 -11.72 -2.88 7.51
CA THR A 378 -11.48 -1.75 8.41
C THR A 378 -12.74 -0.90 8.55
N PRO A 379 -12.91 -0.11 9.62
CA PRO A 379 -14.01 0.82 9.74
C PRO A 379 -14.12 1.75 8.53
N PRO A 380 -15.34 2.10 8.09
CA PRO A 380 -15.53 2.98 6.94
C PRO A 380 -14.96 4.38 7.18
N ARG A 381 -14.50 5.02 6.11
CA ARG A 381 -13.89 6.36 6.14
C ARG A 381 -12.65 6.45 7.02
N LEU A 382 -11.92 5.35 7.15
CA LEU A 382 -10.63 5.31 7.82
C LEU A 382 -9.53 5.39 6.75
N ASP A 383 -8.80 6.48 6.75
CA ASP A 383 -7.55 6.58 6.03
C ASP A 383 -6.46 5.93 6.89
N VAL A 384 -6.04 4.71 6.53
CA VAL A 384 -5.06 3.94 7.29
C VAL A 384 -3.67 4.49 7.02
N TYR A 385 -2.92 4.74 8.08
CA TYR A 385 -1.55 5.26 8.04
C TYR A 385 -0.52 4.27 8.55
N ASP A 386 -0.91 3.39 9.49
CA ASP A 386 0.02 2.44 10.12
C ASP A 386 -0.73 1.20 10.61
N ILE A 387 -0.13 0.03 10.41
CA ILE A 387 -0.67 -1.25 10.84
C ILE A 387 0.38 -1.94 11.70
N GLY A 388 0.06 -2.10 12.99
CA GLY A 388 0.88 -2.84 13.93
C GLY A 388 0.58 -4.35 13.90
N SER A 389 1.17 -5.08 14.83
CA SER A 389 0.85 -6.51 15.02
C SER A 389 -0.55 -6.71 15.64
N ASP A 390 -1.04 -5.73 16.41
CA ASP A 390 -2.29 -5.80 17.18
C ASP A 390 -3.17 -4.54 17.06
N TYR A 391 -2.83 -3.62 16.14
CA TYR A 391 -3.62 -2.41 15.92
C TYR A 391 -3.66 -1.97 14.44
N VAL A 392 -4.68 -1.19 14.10
CA VAL A 392 -4.77 -0.36 12.90
C VAL A 392 -4.92 1.08 13.33
N LEU A 393 -4.02 1.94 12.84
CA LEU A 393 -3.96 3.37 13.16
C LEU A 393 -4.23 4.20 11.90
N GLY A 394 -5.08 5.20 12.03
CA GLY A 394 -5.45 6.02 10.88
C GLY A 394 -6.14 7.32 11.27
N VAL A 395 -6.66 8.00 10.27
CA VAL A 395 -7.39 9.25 10.40
C VAL A 395 -8.81 9.09 9.90
N ARG A 396 -9.78 9.63 10.64
CA ARG A 396 -11.17 9.77 10.20
C ARG A 396 -11.57 11.23 10.23
N GLN A 397 -12.40 11.61 9.27
CA GLN A 397 -13.11 12.88 9.33
C GLN A 397 -14.53 12.66 9.82
N ASP A 398 -15.00 13.51 10.73
CA ASP A 398 -16.39 13.53 11.16
C ASP A 398 -17.29 14.32 10.17
N SER A 399 -18.56 14.50 10.53
CA SER A 399 -19.53 15.23 9.70
C SER A 399 -19.27 16.73 9.60
N LEU A 400 -18.32 17.26 10.36
CA LEU A 400 -17.89 18.67 10.35
C LEU A 400 -16.49 18.80 9.72
N ASP A 401 -16.02 17.76 9.02
CA ASP A 401 -14.68 17.68 8.42
C ASP A 401 -13.53 17.78 9.43
N VAL A 402 -13.79 17.49 10.71
CA VAL A 402 -12.75 17.47 11.74
C VAL A 402 -11.98 16.16 11.68
N GLU A 403 -10.66 16.29 11.61
CA GLU A 403 -9.75 15.13 11.60
C GLU A 403 -9.60 14.54 13.01
N HIS A 404 -9.77 13.23 13.10
CA HIS A 404 -9.54 12.44 14.31
C HIS A 404 -8.51 11.34 14.03
N VAL A 405 -7.43 11.34 14.79
CA VAL A 405 -6.51 10.19 14.82
C VAL A 405 -7.17 9.09 15.65
N VAL A 406 -7.31 7.92 15.07
CA VAL A 406 -8.00 6.77 15.71
C VAL A 406 -7.15 5.51 15.63
N MET A 407 -7.11 4.77 16.72
CA MET A 407 -6.45 3.46 16.80
C MET A 407 -7.47 2.40 17.16
N TYR A 408 -7.52 1.34 16.38
CA TYR A 408 -8.41 0.20 16.58
C TYR A 408 -7.60 -1.05 16.90
N THR A 409 -8.16 -1.97 17.68
CA THR A 409 -7.57 -3.29 17.90
C THR A 409 -7.64 -4.11 16.60
N LEU A 410 -6.54 -4.74 16.25
CA LEU A 410 -6.43 -5.77 15.22
C LEU A 410 -6.27 -7.12 15.92
N VAL A 411 -7.16 -8.06 15.65
CA VAL A 411 -7.06 -9.44 16.11
C VAL A 411 -6.68 -10.32 14.91
N LYS A 412 -5.50 -10.93 14.98
CA LYS A 412 -4.97 -11.88 13.98
C LYS A 412 -5.25 -13.33 14.34
#